data_3a2f115450e6e016465bdb90ccbed379
#
_entry.id   3a2f115450e6e016465bdb90ccbed379
#
_cell.length_a   1.000
_cell.length_b   1.000
_cell.length_c   1.000
_cell.angle_alpha   90.00
_cell.angle_beta   90.00
_cell.angle_gamma   90.00
#
_symmetry.space_group_name_H-M   'P 1'
#
loop_
_entity.id
_entity.type
_entity.pdbx_description
1 polymer ?
#
loop_
_entity_poly.entity_id
_entity_poly.type
_entity_poly.pdbx_seq_one_letter_code
_entity_poly.pdbx_strand_id
1 'polypeptide(L)'
;VFSLVFDDIDPSRVREIDFGEEMSLTQIFSNAVALISNGIPIEDIGPIIPDFQSKLPISPVITQSQIRATVLHIDHFNNAVINITKVQFDRIKAGRGFEIYYKQTDPIRKISNHYGEVAVGEVLALFASTGYLVIAINMDRASDQLNLIKNETIQINFI
;
A
#
# COMPACT_ATOMS: atom_id res chain seq x y z
N VAL A 1 0.73 -9.31 -3.69
CA VAL A 1 -0.38 -8.34 -3.74
C VAL A 1 -1.30 -8.52 -2.53
N PHE A 2 -1.74 -9.74 -2.21
CA PHE A 2 -2.69 -9.99 -1.09
C PHE A 2 -2.18 -9.49 0.26
N SER A 3 -0.90 -9.63 0.58
CA SER A 3 -0.29 -9.14 1.82
C SER A 3 -0.28 -7.60 1.96
N LEU A 4 -0.64 -6.87 0.91
CA LEU A 4 -0.83 -5.41 0.96
C LEU A 4 -2.27 -5.02 1.29
N VAL A 5 -3.22 -5.95 1.15
CA VAL A 5 -4.65 -5.71 1.34
C VAL A 5 -5.16 -6.30 2.64
N PHE A 6 -4.55 -7.39 3.09
CA PHE A 6 -4.96 -8.12 4.29
C PHE A 6 -3.77 -8.23 5.26
N ASP A 7 -4.00 -7.86 6.51
CA ASP A 7 -3.00 -7.93 7.58
C ASP A 7 -2.67 -9.39 7.95
N ASP A 8 -3.65 -10.28 7.81
CA ASP A 8 -3.51 -11.72 8.05
C ASP A 8 -4.33 -12.49 7.02
N ILE A 9 -3.69 -13.43 6.34
CA ILE A 9 -4.33 -14.30 5.36
C ILE A 9 -4.19 -15.73 5.86
N ASP A 10 -5.32 -16.35 6.19
CA ASP A 10 -5.36 -17.78 6.45
C ASP A 10 -5.19 -18.55 5.12
N PRO A 11 -4.07 -19.25 4.92
CA PRO A 11 -3.81 -19.97 3.67
C PRO A 11 -4.87 -21.02 3.36
N SER A 12 -5.53 -21.57 4.38
CA SER A 12 -6.60 -22.56 4.19
C SER A 12 -7.84 -22.00 3.50
N ARG A 13 -7.99 -20.69 3.49
CA ARG A 13 -9.10 -19.95 2.86
C ARG A 13 -8.77 -19.40 1.48
N VAL A 14 -7.53 -19.59 1.02
CA VAL A 14 -7.11 -19.16 -0.33
C VAL A 14 -7.36 -20.28 -1.33
N ARG A 15 -8.07 -19.98 -2.40
CA ARG A 15 -8.40 -20.91 -3.47
C ARG A 15 -7.79 -20.45 -4.79
N GLU A 16 -7.30 -21.40 -5.57
CA GLU A 16 -6.93 -21.16 -6.95
C GLU A 16 -8.17 -21.19 -7.82
N ILE A 17 -8.35 -20.15 -8.62
CA ILE A 17 -9.46 -20.10 -9.57
C ILE A 17 -8.92 -20.50 -10.93
N ASP A 18 -9.24 -21.72 -11.37
CA ASP A 18 -8.91 -22.23 -12.70
C ASP A 18 -10.20 -22.53 -13.48
N PHE A 19 -10.50 -21.67 -14.44
CA PHE A 19 -11.60 -21.85 -15.38
C PHE A 19 -11.15 -22.20 -16.80
N GLY A 20 -9.90 -22.61 -16.96
CA GLY A 20 -9.29 -22.97 -18.25
C GLY A 20 -8.59 -21.83 -18.99
N GLU A 21 -7.74 -22.20 -19.92
CA GLU A 21 -6.81 -21.28 -20.61
C GLU A 21 -7.47 -20.30 -21.60
N GLU A 22 -8.75 -20.50 -21.95
CA GLU A 22 -9.43 -19.68 -22.96
C GLU A 22 -10.15 -18.45 -22.39
N MET A 23 -10.21 -18.27 -21.06
CA MET A 23 -10.94 -17.17 -20.42
C MET A 23 -10.05 -15.99 -20.10
N SER A 24 -10.56 -14.78 -20.33
CA SER A 24 -9.91 -13.56 -19.84
C SER A 24 -10.03 -13.46 -18.31
N LEU A 25 -9.10 -12.74 -17.66
CA LEU A 25 -9.15 -12.49 -16.22
C LEU A 25 -10.50 -11.91 -15.77
N THR A 26 -11.08 -11.01 -16.55
CA THR A 26 -12.40 -10.42 -16.27
C THR A 26 -13.49 -11.48 -16.23
N GLN A 27 -13.49 -12.42 -17.17
CA GLN A 27 -14.45 -13.54 -17.20
C GLN A 27 -14.26 -14.49 -16.02
N ILE A 28 -13.01 -14.81 -15.69
CA ILE A 28 -12.66 -15.65 -14.54
C ILE A 28 -13.20 -15.04 -13.25
N PHE A 29 -12.91 -13.76 -12.98
CA PHE A 29 -13.42 -13.08 -11.79
C PHE A 29 -14.93 -12.93 -11.78
N SER A 30 -15.57 -12.63 -12.92
CA SER A 30 -17.02 -12.51 -13.03
C SER A 30 -17.71 -13.85 -12.72
N ASN A 31 -17.16 -14.95 -13.22
CA ASN A 31 -17.68 -16.28 -12.94
C ASN A 31 -17.54 -16.65 -11.46
N ALA A 32 -16.38 -16.38 -10.85
CA ALA A 32 -16.16 -16.64 -9.43
C ALA A 32 -17.15 -15.83 -8.55
N VAL A 33 -17.33 -14.55 -8.86
CA VAL A 33 -18.32 -13.71 -8.15
C VAL A 33 -19.73 -14.23 -8.33
N ALA A 34 -20.12 -14.67 -9.53
CA ALA A 34 -21.43 -15.23 -9.79
C ALA A 34 -21.66 -16.52 -8.98
N LEU A 35 -20.68 -17.41 -8.90
CA LEU A 35 -20.78 -18.64 -8.10
C LEU A 35 -20.97 -18.33 -6.61
N ILE A 36 -20.15 -17.42 -6.05
CA ILE A 36 -20.25 -16.99 -4.65
C ILE A 36 -21.63 -16.36 -4.38
N SER A 37 -22.10 -15.49 -5.27
CA SER A 37 -23.39 -14.81 -5.14
C SER A 37 -24.58 -15.78 -5.18
N ASN A 38 -24.42 -16.93 -5.84
CA ASN A 38 -25.42 -18.01 -5.85
C ASN A 38 -25.27 -18.98 -4.67
N GLY A 39 -24.42 -18.67 -3.68
CA GLY A 39 -24.26 -19.44 -2.45
C GLY A 39 -23.37 -20.68 -2.60
N ILE A 40 -22.60 -20.80 -3.67
CA ILE A 40 -21.62 -21.88 -3.81
C ILE A 40 -20.52 -21.65 -2.75
N PRO A 41 -20.20 -22.65 -1.92
CA PRO A 41 -19.13 -22.56 -0.95
C PRO A 41 -17.79 -22.28 -1.62
N ILE A 42 -16.92 -21.50 -0.96
CA ILE A 42 -15.61 -21.14 -1.50
C ILE A 42 -14.72 -22.37 -1.74
N GLU A 43 -14.97 -23.44 -0.98
CA GLU A 43 -14.29 -24.72 -1.09
C GLU A 43 -14.55 -25.42 -2.44
N ASP A 44 -15.71 -25.14 -3.05
CA ASP A 44 -16.13 -25.73 -4.33
C ASP A 44 -15.71 -24.88 -5.54
N ILE A 45 -15.12 -23.70 -5.32
CA ILE A 45 -14.70 -22.79 -6.40
C ILE A 45 -13.33 -23.20 -6.96
N GLY A 46 -12.49 -23.81 -6.13
CA GLY A 46 -11.17 -24.28 -6.56
C GLY A 46 -10.34 -24.88 -5.44
N PRO A 47 -9.21 -25.53 -5.78
CA PRO A 47 -8.35 -26.17 -4.81
C PRO A 47 -7.64 -25.17 -3.89
N ILE A 48 -7.18 -25.65 -2.74
CA ILE A 48 -6.26 -24.90 -1.87
C ILE A 48 -4.92 -24.79 -2.61
N ILE A 49 -4.28 -23.62 -2.50
CA ILE A 49 -2.91 -23.42 -3.01
C ILE A 49 -1.95 -23.91 -1.91
N PRO A 50 -1.28 -25.09 -2.09
CA PRO A 50 -0.47 -25.67 -1.03
C PRO A 50 0.74 -24.84 -0.64
N ASP A 51 1.31 -24.09 -1.61
CA ASP A 51 2.48 -23.24 -1.43
C ASP A 51 2.14 -21.75 -1.47
N PHE A 52 0.98 -21.35 -0.92
CA PHE A 52 0.66 -19.95 -0.80
C PHE A 52 1.68 -19.26 0.11
N GLN A 53 2.72 -18.70 -0.52
CA GLN A 53 3.71 -17.89 0.17
C GLN A 53 3.07 -16.52 0.51
N SER A 54 2.54 -16.40 1.70
CA SER A 54 2.34 -15.11 2.33
C SER A 54 3.74 -14.51 2.55
N LYS A 55 4.15 -13.60 1.67
CA LYS A 55 5.29 -12.75 2.02
C LYS A 55 4.85 -11.96 3.24
N LEU A 56 5.52 -12.19 4.36
CA LEU A 56 5.29 -11.40 5.58
C LEU A 56 5.32 -9.92 5.19
N PRO A 57 4.26 -9.17 5.43
CA PRO A 57 4.28 -7.74 5.15
C PRO A 57 5.43 -7.14 5.95
N ILE A 58 6.28 -6.36 5.31
CA ILE A 58 7.29 -5.57 6.03
C ILE A 58 6.50 -4.55 6.84
N SER A 59 6.24 -4.86 8.11
CA SER A 59 5.53 -3.96 9.00
C SER A 59 6.42 -2.79 9.41
N PRO A 60 5.88 -1.57 9.52
CA PRO A 60 6.65 -0.44 10.03
C PRO A 60 7.00 -0.67 11.51
N VAL A 61 8.16 -0.18 11.93
CA VAL A 61 8.51 -0.13 13.36
C VAL A 61 7.88 1.12 13.96
N ILE A 62 6.98 0.94 14.91
CA ILE A 62 6.18 2.00 15.51
C ILE A 62 6.54 2.16 16.98
N THR A 63 6.86 3.39 17.39
CA THR A 63 7.03 3.82 18.78
C THR A 63 6.03 4.94 19.11
N GLN A 64 6.03 5.43 20.35
CA GLN A 64 5.14 6.54 20.74
C GLN A 64 5.43 7.86 20.02
N SER A 65 6.69 8.10 19.63
CA SER A 65 7.12 9.38 19.04
C SER A 65 7.58 9.25 17.58
N GLN A 66 7.70 8.04 17.05
CA GLN A 66 8.33 7.82 15.75
C GLN A 66 7.77 6.59 15.04
N ILE A 67 7.68 6.68 13.72
CA ILE A 67 7.47 5.55 12.83
C ILE A 67 8.69 5.43 11.92
N ARG A 68 9.28 4.23 11.85
CA ARG A 68 10.19 3.83 10.79
C ARG A 68 9.43 2.98 9.79
N ALA A 69 9.10 3.61 8.70
CA ALA A 69 8.42 2.98 7.57
C ALA A 69 9.42 2.66 6.45
N THR A 70 8.97 1.91 5.45
CA THR A 70 9.78 1.46 4.33
C THR A 70 9.03 1.68 3.03
N VAL A 71 9.73 2.05 1.96
CA VAL A 71 9.17 2.11 0.62
C VAL A 71 8.83 0.68 0.15
N LEU A 72 7.55 0.35 0.01
CA LEU A 72 7.06 -0.95 -0.46
C LEU A 72 7.34 -1.17 -1.93
N HIS A 73 6.99 -0.19 -2.73
CA HIS A 73 7.23 -0.18 -4.18
C HIS A 73 7.15 1.25 -4.71
N ILE A 74 7.66 1.42 -5.91
CA ILE A 74 7.45 2.61 -6.73
C ILE A 74 6.30 2.31 -7.68
N ASP A 75 5.30 3.17 -7.73
CA ASP A 75 4.14 2.98 -8.58
C ASP A 75 4.43 3.31 -10.05
N HIS A 76 3.45 3.10 -10.92
CA HIS A 76 3.58 3.37 -12.36
C HIS A 76 3.86 4.86 -12.68
N PHE A 77 3.49 5.76 -11.79
CA PHE A 77 3.73 7.21 -11.92
C PHE A 77 5.02 7.66 -11.24
N ASN A 78 5.86 6.72 -10.79
CA ASN A 78 7.07 6.97 -10.02
C ASN A 78 6.86 7.63 -8.64
N ASN A 79 5.70 7.43 -8.03
CA ASN A 79 5.49 7.77 -6.64
C ASN A 79 5.98 6.66 -5.72
N ALA A 80 6.46 7.02 -4.53
CA ALA A 80 6.89 6.05 -3.52
C ALA A 80 5.74 5.68 -2.58
N VAL A 81 5.32 4.41 -2.60
CA VAL A 81 4.30 3.86 -1.69
C VAL A 81 4.97 3.32 -0.45
N ILE A 82 4.53 3.80 0.72
CA ILE A 82 5.15 3.56 2.03
C ILE A 82 4.28 2.59 2.85
N ASN A 83 4.90 1.69 3.61
CA ASN A 83 4.23 0.65 4.40
C ASN A 83 3.53 1.15 5.68
N ILE A 84 2.94 2.32 5.65
CA ILE A 84 2.15 2.88 6.73
C ILE A 84 0.75 3.23 6.25
N THR A 85 -0.28 2.72 6.92
CA THR A 85 -1.67 3.03 6.58
C THR A 85 -2.14 4.30 7.28
N LYS A 86 -3.18 4.93 6.70
CA LYS A 86 -3.83 6.10 7.31
C LYS A 86 -4.30 5.82 8.74
N VAL A 87 -4.88 4.65 8.98
CA VAL A 87 -5.36 4.24 10.31
C VAL A 87 -4.22 4.16 11.32
N GLN A 88 -3.10 3.53 10.94
CA GLN A 88 -1.91 3.45 11.79
C GLN A 88 -1.32 4.83 12.07
N PHE A 89 -1.17 5.66 11.02
CA PHE A 89 -0.63 7.01 11.13
C PHE A 89 -1.48 7.88 12.06
N ASP A 90 -2.80 7.94 11.84
CA ASP A 90 -3.70 8.78 12.62
C ASP A 90 -3.75 8.35 14.09
N ARG A 91 -3.74 7.04 14.36
CA ARG A 91 -3.69 6.49 15.71
C ARG A 91 -2.44 6.95 16.47
N ILE A 92 -1.28 6.91 15.83
CA ILE A 92 -0.02 7.30 16.47
C ILE A 92 0.10 8.82 16.56
N LYS A 93 -0.31 9.54 15.52
CA LYS A 93 -0.30 11.00 15.48
C LYS A 93 -1.09 11.59 16.64
N ALA A 94 -2.29 11.08 16.92
CA ALA A 94 -3.13 11.48 18.07
C ALA A 94 -3.25 13.01 18.26
N GLY A 95 -3.44 13.74 17.15
CA GLY A 95 -3.58 15.21 17.15
C GLY A 95 -2.26 16.00 17.15
N ARG A 96 -1.10 15.34 17.31
CA ARG A 96 0.22 16.00 17.30
C ARG A 96 0.62 16.49 15.91
N GLY A 97 1.61 17.38 15.85
CA GLY A 97 2.35 17.68 14.64
C GLY A 97 3.21 16.49 14.19
N PHE A 98 3.69 16.51 12.96
CA PHE A 98 4.57 15.47 12.45
C PHE A 98 5.54 16.00 11.39
N GLU A 99 6.60 15.25 11.18
CA GLU A 99 7.63 15.49 10.17
C GLU A 99 7.98 14.17 9.49
N ILE A 100 7.83 14.12 8.15
CA ILE A 100 8.19 12.96 7.34
C ILE A 100 9.54 13.25 6.65
N TYR A 101 10.56 12.48 7.00
CA TYR A 101 11.91 12.57 6.43
C TYR A 101 12.13 11.52 5.35
N TYR A 102 12.57 11.96 4.17
CA TYR A 102 12.80 11.14 2.97
C TYR A 102 14.12 11.56 2.28
N LYS A 103 15.27 11.28 2.84
CA LYS A 103 16.61 11.69 2.32
C LYS A 103 16.84 13.20 2.16
N GLN A 104 15.84 14.03 2.23
CA GLN A 104 15.92 15.49 2.14
C GLN A 104 16.00 16.10 3.53
N THR A 105 16.64 17.26 3.61
CA THR A 105 16.80 18.01 4.88
C THR A 105 15.50 18.70 5.30
N ASP A 106 14.61 19.00 4.35
CA ASP A 106 13.32 19.63 4.64
C ASP A 106 12.20 18.58 4.66
N PRO A 107 11.63 18.26 5.84
CA PRO A 107 10.60 17.25 5.98
C PRO A 107 9.24 17.72 5.49
N ILE A 108 8.40 16.77 5.08
CA ILE A 108 6.99 17.03 4.80
C ILE A 108 6.24 17.11 6.13
N ARG A 109 5.52 18.23 6.36
CA ARG A 109 4.77 18.52 7.60
C ARG A 109 3.25 18.53 7.43
N LYS A 110 2.77 18.29 6.20
CA LYS A 110 1.34 18.28 5.87
C LYS A 110 1.01 17.05 5.04
N ILE A 111 -0.11 16.41 5.34
CA ILE A 111 -0.73 15.43 4.43
C ILE A 111 -1.67 16.19 3.51
N SER A 112 -1.48 16.05 2.22
CA SER A 112 -2.35 16.61 1.17
C SER A 112 -3.53 15.67 0.88
N ASN A 113 -4.66 16.23 0.46
CA ASN A 113 -5.83 15.45 0.04
C ASN A 113 -5.75 15.05 -1.45
N HIS A 114 -5.06 15.85 -2.25
CA HIS A 114 -4.82 15.56 -3.67
C HIS A 114 -3.50 16.22 -4.14
N TYR A 115 -3.01 15.79 -5.29
CA TYR A 115 -1.71 16.23 -5.84
C TYR A 115 -1.64 17.74 -6.08
N GLY A 116 -2.72 18.36 -6.53
CA GLY A 116 -2.78 19.79 -6.84
C GLY A 116 -2.86 20.74 -5.62
N GLU A 117 -2.68 20.25 -4.39
CA GLU A 117 -2.57 21.12 -3.20
C GLU A 117 -1.19 21.79 -3.06
N VAL A 118 -0.23 21.38 -3.87
CA VAL A 118 1.11 21.98 -3.95
C VAL A 118 1.39 22.43 -5.37
N ALA A 119 2.36 23.31 -5.56
CA ALA A 119 2.74 23.77 -6.89
C ALA A 119 3.36 22.63 -7.74
N VAL A 120 3.38 22.80 -9.07
CA VAL A 120 4.04 21.87 -9.98
C VAL A 120 5.52 21.77 -9.61
N GLY A 121 6.03 20.54 -9.48
CA GLY A 121 7.40 20.24 -9.06
C GLY A 121 7.62 20.20 -7.54
N GLU A 122 6.61 20.51 -6.73
CA GLU A 122 6.73 20.42 -5.27
C GLU A 122 6.40 19.00 -4.75
N VAL A 123 7.12 18.64 -3.68
CA VAL A 123 6.94 17.36 -2.97
C VAL A 123 5.73 17.42 -2.07
N LEU A 124 4.99 16.32 -2.02
CA LEU A 124 3.84 16.15 -1.13
C LEU A 124 3.75 14.72 -0.58
N ALA A 125 3.00 14.56 0.49
CA ALA A 125 2.57 13.27 1.00
C ALA A 125 1.04 13.23 1.06
N LEU A 126 0.45 12.10 0.63
CA LEU A 126 -0.98 11.87 0.69
C LEU A 126 -1.26 10.38 0.99
N PHE A 127 -2.49 10.06 1.41
CA PHE A 127 -2.93 8.67 1.48
C PHE A 127 -3.69 8.31 0.21
N ALA A 128 -3.21 7.28 -0.50
CA ALA A 128 -3.87 6.75 -1.69
C ALA A 128 -5.21 6.06 -1.34
N SER A 129 -6.00 5.73 -2.35
CA SER A 129 -7.25 4.96 -2.18
C SER A 129 -7.04 3.58 -1.55
N THR A 130 -5.84 3.02 -1.65
CA THR A 130 -5.41 1.79 -0.96
C THR A 130 -5.22 1.98 0.54
N GLY A 131 -5.27 3.21 1.04
CA GLY A 131 -5.02 3.56 2.44
C GLY A 131 -3.55 3.74 2.81
N TYR A 132 -2.60 3.44 1.92
CA TYR A 132 -1.17 3.62 2.18
C TYR A 132 -0.71 5.06 1.95
N LEU A 133 0.32 5.47 2.73
CA LEU A 133 1.01 6.74 2.53
C LEU A 133 1.79 6.71 1.23
N VAL A 134 1.72 7.79 0.46
CA VAL A 134 2.46 7.98 -0.78
C VAL A 134 3.24 9.28 -0.70
N ILE A 135 4.53 9.25 -1.08
CA ILE A 135 5.34 10.43 -1.33
C ILE A 135 5.41 10.64 -2.84
N ALA A 136 5.05 11.82 -3.27
CA ALA A 136 4.91 12.20 -4.68
C ALA A 136 5.48 13.60 -4.95
N ILE A 137 5.67 13.91 -6.23
CA ILE A 137 5.90 15.27 -6.72
C ILE A 137 4.75 15.64 -7.66
N ASN A 138 4.18 16.82 -7.50
CA ASN A 138 3.10 17.26 -8.37
C ASN A 138 3.61 17.40 -9.81
N MET A 139 3.04 16.62 -10.74
CA MET A 139 3.36 16.57 -12.17
C MET A 139 4.81 16.17 -12.49
N ASP A 140 5.51 15.46 -11.57
CA ASP A 140 6.87 14.96 -11.79
C ASP A 140 7.10 13.59 -11.13
N ARG A 141 8.26 13.00 -11.33
CA ARG A 141 8.67 11.64 -10.97
C ARG A 141 9.39 11.64 -9.62
N ALA A 142 8.66 11.41 -8.54
CA ALA A 142 9.19 11.49 -7.18
C ALA A 142 10.36 10.52 -6.93
N SER A 143 10.29 9.26 -7.39
CA SER A 143 11.35 8.30 -7.17
C SER A 143 12.68 8.73 -7.79
N ASP A 144 12.63 9.33 -8.97
CA ASP A 144 13.83 9.78 -9.68
C ASP A 144 14.41 11.05 -9.04
N GLN A 145 13.56 12.06 -8.80
CA GLN A 145 13.98 13.35 -8.27
C GLN A 145 14.46 13.26 -6.81
N LEU A 146 13.80 12.44 -6.00
CA LEU A 146 14.12 12.27 -4.58
C LEU A 146 15.05 11.08 -4.33
N ASN A 147 15.45 10.37 -5.40
CA ASN A 147 16.27 9.16 -5.34
C ASN A 147 15.70 8.11 -4.35
N LEU A 148 14.37 7.91 -4.37
CA LEU A 148 13.68 6.93 -3.54
C LEU A 148 13.61 5.59 -4.26
N ILE A 149 14.05 4.54 -3.58
CA ILE A 149 14.04 3.18 -4.10
C ILE A 149 13.27 2.24 -3.16
N LYS A 150 12.85 1.10 -3.69
CA LYS A 150 12.23 0.04 -2.88
C LYS A 150 13.14 -0.36 -1.70
N ASN A 151 12.53 -0.61 -0.55
CA ASN A 151 13.16 -0.92 0.73
C ASN A 151 13.90 0.27 1.41
N GLU A 152 13.81 1.47 0.86
CA GLU A 152 14.31 2.68 1.51
C GLU A 152 13.56 2.96 2.80
N THR A 153 14.26 3.46 3.82
CA THR A 153 13.63 3.84 5.10
C THR A 153 13.10 5.26 5.04
N ILE A 154 11.85 5.42 5.44
CA ILE A 154 11.17 6.70 5.64
C ILE A 154 10.92 6.87 7.14
N GLN A 155 11.40 7.96 7.71
CA GLN A 155 11.23 8.26 9.12
C GLN A 155 10.14 9.30 9.33
N ILE A 156 9.20 9.03 10.24
CA ILE A 156 8.14 9.96 10.61
C ILE A 156 8.27 10.24 12.09
N ASN A 157 8.52 11.50 12.45
CA ASN A 157 8.60 11.96 13.83
C ASN A 157 7.30 12.68 14.21
N PHE A 158 6.80 12.46 15.43
CA PHE A 158 5.64 13.17 15.98
C PHE A 158 6.12 14.18 17.04
N ILE A 159 5.65 15.42 16.90
CA ILE A 159 6.04 16.60 17.73
C ILE A 159 4.83 17.21 18.42
#